data_b9e052e0d737a8e58a87ffa50f291751
#
_entry.id   b9e052e0d737a8e58a87ffa50f291751
#
_cell.length_a   1.000
_cell.length_b   1.000
_cell.length_c   1.000
_cell.angle_alpha   90.00
_cell.angle_beta   90.00
_cell.angle_gamma   90.00
#
_symmetry.space_group_name_H-M   'P 1'
#
loop_
_entity.id
_entity.type
_entity.pdbx_description
1 polymer ?
#
loop_
_entity_poly.entity_id
_entity_poly.type
_entity_poly.pdbx_seq_one_letter_code
_entity_poly.pdbx_strand_id
1 'polypeptide(L)'
;MKKIQEVIEIIKTGKYEDAKIELEKIISINKDDFQAHHILGVVFAKLNDFNQAIDNLNLSLKINPGNKGAYFELGNIYRMQNNTNESKNNFLKALNVDPNFIEAHISLAKINESENNLLETDKIYQKALLINNEHLQLNKAYANFLIRSGEISKGLSFQYKYSGVIRFNRSHLEVL
;
A
#
# COMPACT_ATOMS: atom_id res chain seq x y z
N MET A 1 23.88 1.63 5.03
CA MET A 1 22.68 1.85 5.87
C MET A 1 22.48 3.32 6.29
N LYS A 2 23.49 4.02 6.86
CA LYS A 2 23.33 5.42 7.30
C LYS A 2 22.86 6.38 6.18
N LYS A 3 23.42 6.26 4.97
CA LYS A 3 23.02 7.10 3.81
C LYS A 3 21.57 6.86 3.35
N ILE A 4 21.07 5.63 3.36
CA ILE A 4 19.68 5.32 3.01
C ILE A 4 18.72 6.00 4.01
N GLN A 5 19.04 5.99 5.31
CA GLN A 5 18.23 6.64 6.32
C GLN A 5 18.16 8.18 6.10
N GLU A 6 19.27 8.80 5.72
CA GLU A 6 19.30 10.24 5.37
C GLU A 6 18.38 10.55 4.17
N VAL A 7 18.39 9.69 3.15
CA VAL A 7 17.48 9.83 2.00
C VAL A 7 16.01 9.70 2.41
N ILE A 8 15.69 8.77 3.30
CA ILE A 8 14.30 8.62 3.81
C ILE A 8 13.84 9.92 4.49
N GLU A 9 14.70 10.59 5.24
CA GLU A 9 14.35 11.89 5.85
C GLU A 9 14.13 12.97 4.77
N ILE A 10 14.93 13.01 3.71
CA ILE A 10 14.71 13.92 2.57
C ILE A 10 13.33 13.65 1.93
N ILE A 11 12.98 12.39 1.70
CA ILE A 11 11.67 11.99 1.14
C ILE A 11 10.51 12.47 2.01
N LYS A 12 10.62 12.36 3.35
CA LYS A 12 9.60 12.84 4.30
C LYS A 12 9.35 14.34 4.20
N THR A 13 10.33 15.12 3.77
CA THR A 13 10.17 16.56 3.53
C THR A 13 9.58 16.90 2.15
N GLY A 14 9.27 15.90 1.32
CA GLY A 14 8.73 16.10 -0.03
C GLY A 14 9.76 16.48 -1.09
N LYS A 15 11.07 16.49 -0.77
CA LYS A 15 12.15 16.85 -1.69
C LYS A 15 12.57 15.67 -2.55
N TYR A 16 11.69 15.26 -3.45
CA TYR A 16 11.89 14.02 -4.24
C TYR A 16 13.06 14.12 -5.23
N GLU A 17 13.33 15.28 -5.83
CA GLU A 17 14.48 15.47 -6.73
C GLU A 17 15.81 15.37 -5.97
N ASP A 18 15.90 15.95 -4.76
CA ASP A 18 17.09 15.83 -3.92
C ASP A 18 17.32 14.35 -3.51
N ALA A 19 16.26 13.66 -3.14
CA ALA A 19 16.31 12.23 -2.79
C ALA A 19 16.79 11.38 -3.98
N LYS A 20 16.31 11.66 -5.20
CA LYS A 20 16.73 11.00 -6.43
C LYS A 20 18.24 11.13 -6.64
N ILE A 21 18.78 12.36 -6.56
CA ILE A 21 20.21 12.63 -6.73
C ILE A 21 21.05 11.82 -5.74
N GLU A 22 20.64 11.78 -4.47
CA GLU A 22 21.38 11.03 -3.44
C GLU A 22 21.29 9.51 -3.67
N LEU A 23 20.15 8.99 -4.12
CA LEU A 23 19.99 7.57 -4.46
C LEU A 23 20.85 7.16 -5.66
N GLU A 24 20.91 7.99 -6.70
CA GLU A 24 21.76 7.76 -7.87
C GLU A 24 23.25 7.71 -7.47
N LYS A 25 23.70 8.56 -6.53
CA LYS A 25 25.04 8.49 -5.96
C LYS A 25 25.28 7.17 -5.19
N ILE A 26 24.30 6.70 -4.41
CA ILE A 26 24.41 5.41 -3.70
C ILE A 26 24.53 4.26 -4.70
N ILE A 27 23.69 4.23 -5.72
CA ILE A 27 23.69 3.21 -6.78
C ILE A 27 24.99 3.25 -7.60
N SER A 28 25.56 4.44 -7.83
CA SER A 28 26.85 4.55 -8.55
C SER A 28 28.00 3.87 -7.81
N ILE A 29 27.93 3.80 -6.47
CA ILE A 29 28.92 3.13 -5.61
C ILE A 29 28.61 1.62 -5.50
N ASN A 30 27.33 1.25 -5.34
CA ASN A 30 26.89 -0.13 -5.26
C ASN A 30 25.67 -0.36 -6.16
N LYS A 31 25.92 -0.89 -7.35
CA LYS A 31 24.86 -1.14 -8.36
C LYS A 31 23.87 -2.24 -7.95
N ASP A 32 24.24 -3.11 -7.02
CA ASP A 32 23.41 -4.22 -6.54
C ASP A 32 22.72 -3.90 -5.20
N ASP A 33 22.57 -2.62 -4.86
CA ASP A 33 21.80 -2.20 -3.70
C ASP A 33 20.30 -2.22 -4.02
N PHE A 34 19.64 -3.35 -3.73
CA PHE A 34 18.21 -3.50 -4.00
C PHE A 34 17.34 -2.49 -3.22
N GLN A 35 17.79 -2.03 -2.05
CA GLN A 35 17.06 -1.04 -1.25
C GLN A 35 17.13 0.33 -1.91
N ALA A 36 18.29 0.73 -2.43
CA ALA A 36 18.45 1.97 -3.16
C ALA A 36 17.57 1.99 -4.43
N HIS A 37 17.58 0.90 -5.23
CA HIS A 37 16.70 0.76 -6.38
C HIS A 37 15.22 0.79 -5.99
N HIS A 38 14.82 0.09 -4.92
CA HIS A 38 13.43 0.13 -4.45
C HIS A 38 13.01 1.56 -4.11
N ILE A 39 13.80 2.28 -3.29
CA ILE A 39 13.46 3.63 -2.86
C ILE A 39 13.48 4.61 -4.05
N LEU A 40 14.42 4.43 -4.99
CA LEU A 40 14.46 5.24 -6.22
C LEU A 40 13.20 5.02 -7.07
N GLY A 41 12.72 3.79 -7.18
CA GLY A 41 11.44 3.47 -7.83
C GLY A 41 10.26 4.18 -7.15
N VAL A 42 10.22 4.19 -5.81
CA VAL A 42 9.20 4.94 -5.06
C VAL A 42 9.30 6.45 -5.32
N VAL A 43 10.52 7.00 -5.36
CA VAL A 43 10.76 8.42 -5.65
C VAL A 43 10.28 8.78 -7.06
N PHE A 44 10.61 7.98 -8.09
CA PHE A 44 10.12 8.19 -9.45
C PHE A 44 8.58 8.12 -9.52
N ALA A 45 7.94 7.20 -8.78
CA ALA A 45 6.48 7.15 -8.70
C ALA A 45 5.88 8.44 -8.09
N LYS A 46 6.54 9.05 -7.09
CA LYS A 46 6.13 10.34 -6.52
C LYS A 46 6.32 11.51 -7.49
N LEU A 47 7.29 11.41 -8.38
CA LEU A 47 7.52 12.36 -9.47
C LEU A 47 6.62 12.10 -10.70
N ASN A 48 5.73 11.10 -10.64
CA ASN A 48 4.88 10.63 -11.72
C ASN A 48 5.63 10.06 -12.94
N ASP A 49 6.91 9.74 -12.80
CA ASP A 49 7.68 9.01 -13.82
C ASP A 49 7.51 7.50 -13.61
N PHE A 50 6.35 6.98 -14.03
CA PHE A 50 6.00 5.57 -13.81
C PHE A 50 6.90 4.59 -14.57
N ASN A 51 7.49 4.99 -15.70
CA ASN A 51 8.40 4.13 -16.44
C ASN A 51 9.68 3.88 -15.65
N GLN A 52 10.35 4.95 -15.21
CA GLN A 52 11.55 4.83 -14.38
C GLN A 52 11.25 4.17 -13.02
N ALA A 53 10.07 4.40 -12.46
CA ALA A 53 9.64 3.74 -11.24
C ALA A 53 9.57 2.20 -11.41
N ILE A 54 8.91 1.74 -12.47
CA ILE A 54 8.79 0.30 -12.79
C ILE A 54 10.16 -0.32 -13.05
N ASP A 55 11.02 0.34 -13.82
CA ASP A 55 12.36 -0.16 -14.14
C ASP A 55 13.20 -0.36 -12.86
N ASN A 56 13.21 0.62 -11.98
CA ASN A 56 13.98 0.54 -10.73
C ASN A 56 13.40 -0.50 -9.75
N LEU A 57 12.08 -0.61 -9.64
CA LEU A 57 11.44 -1.65 -8.82
C LEU A 57 11.75 -3.05 -9.36
N ASN A 58 11.76 -3.23 -10.68
CA ASN A 58 12.14 -4.50 -11.31
C ASN A 58 13.63 -4.82 -11.11
N LEU A 59 14.51 -3.82 -11.14
CA LEU A 59 15.93 -4.02 -10.78
C LEU A 59 16.06 -4.45 -9.31
N SER A 60 15.33 -3.81 -8.41
CA SER A 60 15.29 -4.22 -7.00
C SER A 60 14.87 -5.68 -6.85
N LEU A 61 13.83 -6.12 -7.58
CA LEU A 61 13.33 -7.50 -7.54
C LEU A 61 14.27 -8.50 -8.21
N LYS A 62 15.00 -8.07 -9.25
CA LYS A 62 16.04 -8.91 -9.87
C LYS A 62 17.18 -9.21 -8.90
N ILE A 63 17.56 -8.24 -8.08
CA ILE A 63 18.60 -8.40 -7.06
C ILE A 63 18.06 -9.16 -5.84
N ASN A 64 16.87 -8.78 -5.36
CA ASN A 64 16.20 -9.43 -4.23
C ASN A 64 14.74 -9.77 -4.55
N PRO A 65 14.45 -11.00 -5.03
CA PRO A 65 13.08 -11.44 -5.31
C PRO A 65 12.15 -11.47 -4.08
N GLY A 66 12.71 -11.44 -2.87
CA GLY A 66 11.98 -11.38 -1.61
C GLY A 66 11.56 -9.96 -1.18
N ASN A 67 11.75 -8.95 -2.02
CA ASN A 67 11.34 -7.59 -1.69
C ASN A 67 9.82 -7.40 -1.88
N LYS A 68 9.03 -7.74 -0.85
CA LYS A 68 7.57 -7.55 -0.84
C LYS A 68 7.16 -6.10 -1.11
N GLY A 69 7.96 -5.12 -0.62
CA GLY A 69 7.70 -3.70 -0.82
C GLY A 69 7.75 -3.30 -2.30
N ALA A 70 8.70 -3.84 -3.07
CA ALA A 70 8.79 -3.55 -4.50
C ALA A 70 7.58 -4.11 -5.28
N TYR A 71 7.10 -5.32 -4.96
CA TYR A 71 5.86 -5.84 -5.53
C TYR A 71 4.66 -4.96 -5.16
N PHE A 72 4.58 -4.53 -3.91
CA PHE A 72 3.50 -3.67 -3.44
C PHE A 72 3.47 -2.33 -4.19
N GLU A 73 4.63 -1.69 -4.38
CA GLU A 73 4.72 -0.42 -5.12
C GLU A 73 4.42 -0.60 -6.61
N LEU A 74 4.84 -1.70 -7.25
CA LEU A 74 4.41 -2.04 -8.61
C LEU A 74 2.88 -2.18 -8.69
N GLY A 75 2.26 -2.85 -7.73
CA GLY A 75 0.82 -2.95 -7.62
C GLY A 75 0.13 -1.58 -7.54
N ASN A 76 0.67 -0.66 -6.74
CA ASN A 76 0.18 0.71 -6.64
C ASN A 76 0.32 1.49 -7.95
N ILE A 77 1.46 1.40 -8.62
CA ILE A 77 1.72 2.07 -9.90
C ILE A 77 0.72 1.56 -10.96
N TYR A 78 0.57 0.25 -11.12
CA TYR A 78 -0.37 -0.32 -12.08
C TYR A 78 -1.82 0.08 -11.77
N ARG A 79 -2.19 0.19 -10.50
CA ARG A 79 -3.51 0.71 -10.11
C ARG A 79 -3.70 2.18 -10.53
N MET A 80 -2.67 3.02 -10.38
CA MET A 80 -2.71 4.42 -10.85
C MET A 80 -2.83 4.52 -12.38
N GLN A 81 -2.28 3.55 -13.10
CA GLN A 81 -2.41 3.42 -14.56
C GLN A 81 -3.71 2.74 -15.00
N ASN A 82 -4.65 2.43 -14.07
CA ASN A 82 -5.88 1.68 -14.30
C ASN A 82 -5.66 0.25 -14.86
N ASN A 83 -4.45 -0.30 -14.70
CA ASN A 83 -4.16 -1.69 -15.06
C ASN A 83 -4.45 -2.60 -13.85
N THR A 84 -5.74 -2.92 -13.68
CA THR A 84 -6.23 -3.67 -12.52
C THR A 84 -5.64 -5.07 -12.44
N ASN A 85 -5.45 -5.75 -13.57
CA ASN A 85 -4.92 -7.12 -13.61
C ASN A 85 -3.49 -7.19 -13.09
N GLU A 86 -2.60 -6.32 -13.60
CA GLU A 86 -1.21 -6.26 -13.14
C GLU A 86 -1.11 -5.77 -11.70
N SER A 87 -1.95 -4.82 -11.29
CA SER A 87 -2.03 -4.39 -9.91
C SER A 87 -2.34 -5.55 -8.97
N LYS A 88 -3.40 -6.32 -9.25
CA LYS A 88 -3.82 -7.49 -8.48
C LYS A 88 -2.72 -8.56 -8.42
N ASN A 89 -2.10 -8.85 -9.56
CA ASN A 89 -1.00 -9.82 -9.67
C ASN A 89 0.19 -9.43 -8.76
N ASN A 90 0.58 -8.16 -8.76
CA ASN A 90 1.69 -7.69 -7.94
C ASN A 90 1.35 -7.66 -6.44
N PHE A 91 0.13 -7.33 -6.03
CA PHE A 91 -0.27 -7.47 -4.61
C PHE A 91 -0.27 -8.94 -4.18
N LEU A 92 -0.70 -9.88 -5.03
CA LEU A 92 -0.62 -11.31 -4.74
C LEU A 92 0.83 -11.78 -4.62
N LYS A 93 1.76 -11.30 -5.47
CA LYS A 93 3.19 -11.60 -5.33
C LYS A 93 3.75 -11.07 -4.01
N ALA A 94 3.36 -9.86 -3.58
CA ALA A 94 3.74 -9.33 -2.27
C ALA A 94 3.25 -10.22 -1.12
N LEU A 95 2.01 -10.74 -1.20
CA LEU A 95 1.42 -11.67 -0.23
C LEU A 95 2.04 -13.07 -0.27
N ASN A 96 2.55 -13.52 -1.42
CA ASN A 96 3.31 -14.77 -1.52
C ASN A 96 4.66 -14.67 -0.80
N VAL A 97 5.29 -13.48 -0.81
CA VAL A 97 6.53 -13.22 -0.06
C VAL A 97 6.23 -13.08 1.43
N ASP A 98 5.21 -12.32 1.78
CA ASP A 98 4.78 -12.13 3.16
C ASP A 98 3.25 -12.21 3.26
N PRO A 99 2.71 -13.36 3.67
CA PRO A 99 1.27 -13.56 3.86
C PRO A 99 0.63 -12.62 4.90
N ASN A 100 1.44 -12.00 5.77
CA ASN A 100 0.99 -11.11 6.84
C ASN A 100 1.08 -9.61 6.44
N PHE A 101 1.34 -9.31 5.18
CA PHE A 101 1.46 -7.93 4.70
C PHE A 101 0.07 -7.26 4.57
N ILE A 102 -0.36 -6.58 5.64
CA ILE A 102 -1.71 -6.02 5.80
C ILE A 102 -2.05 -5.01 4.70
N GLU A 103 -1.11 -4.15 4.30
CA GLU A 103 -1.31 -3.14 3.26
C GLU A 103 -1.65 -3.78 1.92
N ALA A 104 -1.05 -4.92 1.60
CA ALA A 104 -1.36 -5.67 0.38
C ALA A 104 -2.75 -6.32 0.44
N HIS A 105 -3.17 -6.85 1.61
CA HIS A 105 -4.53 -7.32 1.81
C HIS A 105 -5.57 -6.21 1.62
N ILE A 106 -5.33 -5.03 2.22
CA ILE A 106 -6.23 -3.86 2.07
C ILE A 106 -6.33 -3.45 0.59
N SER A 107 -5.21 -3.41 -0.12
CA SER A 107 -5.17 -3.00 -1.53
C SER A 107 -5.89 -4.01 -2.41
N LEU A 108 -5.69 -5.31 -2.18
CA LEU A 108 -6.37 -6.39 -2.89
C LEU A 108 -7.89 -6.38 -2.62
N ALA A 109 -8.30 -6.17 -1.36
CA ALA A 109 -9.70 -6.05 -0.99
C ALA A 109 -10.38 -4.88 -1.73
N LYS A 110 -9.74 -3.71 -1.79
CA LYS A 110 -10.26 -2.54 -2.54
C LYS A 110 -10.42 -2.81 -4.02
N ILE A 111 -9.52 -3.57 -4.64
CA ILE A 111 -9.68 -3.97 -6.05
C ILE A 111 -10.89 -4.88 -6.20
N ASN A 112 -11.03 -5.93 -5.37
CA ASN A 112 -12.18 -6.83 -5.44
C ASN A 112 -13.51 -6.09 -5.16
N GLU A 113 -13.50 -5.10 -4.26
CA GLU A 113 -14.65 -4.23 -4.01
C GLU A 113 -15.03 -3.43 -5.27
N SER A 114 -14.07 -2.87 -5.99
CA SER A 114 -14.33 -2.13 -7.25
C SER A 114 -14.84 -3.03 -8.37
N GLU A 115 -14.53 -4.31 -8.33
CA GLU A 115 -15.05 -5.36 -9.24
C GLU A 115 -16.41 -5.91 -8.78
N ASN A 116 -16.98 -5.37 -7.70
CA ASN A 116 -18.24 -5.84 -7.06
C ASN A 116 -18.17 -7.29 -6.55
N ASN A 117 -16.97 -7.78 -6.24
CA ASN A 117 -16.74 -9.12 -5.69
C ASN A 117 -16.85 -9.08 -4.15
N LEU A 118 -18.04 -8.71 -3.64
CA LEU A 118 -18.25 -8.39 -2.21
C LEU A 118 -17.92 -9.56 -1.27
N LEU A 119 -18.25 -10.80 -1.66
CA LEU A 119 -17.94 -11.98 -0.84
C LEU A 119 -16.44 -12.20 -0.67
N GLU A 120 -15.67 -12.07 -1.76
CA GLU A 120 -14.22 -12.23 -1.70
C GLU A 120 -13.56 -11.06 -0.96
N THR A 121 -14.09 -9.84 -1.13
CA THR A 121 -13.65 -8.67 -0.38
C THR A 121 -13.77 -8.88 1.12
N ASP A 122 -14.92 -9.39 1.59
CA ASP A 122 -15.17 -9.68 3.00
C ASP A 122 -14.16 -10.71 3.55
N LYS A 123 -13.94 -11.82 2.81
CA LYS A 123 -12.96 -12.84 3.18
C LYS A 123 -11.54 -12.29 3.33
N ILE A 124 -11.12 -11.42 2.40
CA ILE A 124 -9.78 -10.83 2.45
C ILE A 124 -9.63 -9.94 3.68
N TYR A 125 -10.63 -9.11 3.99
CA TYR A 125 -10.60 -8.28 5.20
C TYR A 125 -10.60 -9.11 6.47
N GLN A 126 -11.45 -10.14 6.55
CA GLN A 126 -11.49 -11.05 7.71
C GLN A 126 -10.14 -11.75 7.91
N LYS A 127 -9.52 -12.26 6.82
CA LYS A 127 -8.17 -12.85 6.89
C LYS A 127 -7.13 -11.86 7.42
N ALA A 128 -7.15 -10.62 6.96
CA ALA A 128 -6.23 -9.58 7.44
C ALA A 128 -6.46 -9.24 8.93
N LEU A 129 -7.72 -9.25 9.39
CA LEU A 129 -8.06 -9.04 10.80
C LEU A 129 -7.57 -10.16 11.73
N LEU A 130 -7.45 -11.40 11.22
CA LEU A 130 -6.83 -12.51 11.98
C LEU A 130 -5.33 -12.26 12.19
N ILE A 131 -4.67 -11.53 11.29
CA ILE A 131 -3.25 -11.17 11.42
C ILE A 131 -3.07 -10.06 12.47
N ASN A 132 -3.86 -8.99 12.36
CA ASN A 132 -3.81 -7.86 13.31
C ASN A 132 -5.17 -7.15 13.38
N ASN A 133 -5.95 -7.47 14.40
CA ASN A 133 -7.28 -6.90 14.61
C ASN A 133 -7.26 -5.46 15.18
N GLU A 134 -6.09 -4.96 15.59
CA GLU A 134 -5.91 -3.58 16.10
C GLU A 134 -5.38 -2.61 15.05
N HIS A 135 -5.06 -3.10 13.83
CA HIS A 135 -4.50 -2.26 12.78
C HIS A 135 -5.52 -1.22 12.30
N LEU A 136 -5.29 0.05 12.64
CA LEU A 136 -6.25 1.15 12.46
C LEU A 136 -6.75 1.31 11.03
N GLN A 137 -5.84 1.28 10.03
CA GLN A 137 -6.23 1.47 8.63
C GLN A 137 -7.04 0.28 8.10
N LEU A 138 -6.72 -0.96 8.54
CA LEU A 138 -7.49 -2.15 8.20
C LEU A 138 -8.92 -2.05 8.75
N ASN A 139 -9.04 -1.70 10.03
CA ASN A 139 -10.33 -1.56 10.68
C ASN A 139 -11.20 -0.48 10.02
N LYS A 140 -10.62 0.67 9.68
CA LYS A 140 -11.31 1.73 8.92
C LYS A 140 -11.72 1.27 7.53
N ALA A 141 -10.85 0.57 6.81
CA ALA A 141 -11.14 0.09 5.46
C ALA A 141 -12.29 -0.93 5.48
N TYR A 142 -12.25 -1.90 6.42
CA TYR A 142 -13.28 -2.92 6.55
C TYR A 142 -14.62 -2.34 7.00
N ALA A 143 -14.62 -1.43 7.98
CA ALA A 143 -15.84 -0.74 8.41
C ALA A 143 -16.51 0.02 7.26
N ASN A 144 -15.73 0.75 6.46
CA ASN A 144 -16.23 1.46 5.29
C ASN A 144 -16.79 0.50 4.22
N PHE A 145 -16.12 -0.64 3.99
CA PHE A 145 -16.64 -1.68 3.10
C PHE A 145 -17.98 -2.22 3.58
N LEU A 146 -18.12 -2.57 4.87
CA LEU A 146 -19.37 -3.06 5.44
C LEU A 146 -20.53 -2.06 5.26
N ILE A 147 -20.26 -0.77 5.49
CA ILE A 147 -21.29 0.28 5.28
C ILE A 147 -21.71 0.35 3.81
N ARG A 148 -20.75 0.35 2.87
CA ARG A 148 -21.05 0.42 1.43
C ARG A 148 -21.73 -0.84 0.89
N SER A 149 -21.45 -2.00 1.47
CA SER A 149 -22.09 -3.27 1.09
C SER A 149 -23.50 -3.47 1.70
N GLY A 150 -23.98 -2.50 2.50
CA GLY A 150 -25.31 -2.54 3.13
C GLY A 150 -25.32 -3.08 4.57
N GLU A 151 -24.21 -3.58 5.09
CA GLU A 151 -24.04 -4.05 6.47
C GLU A 151 -23.84 -2.88 7.45
N ILE A 152 -24.72 -1.86 7.36
CA ILE A 152 -24.52 -0.54 8.01
C ILE A 152 -24.31 -0.68 9.52
N SER A 153 -25.18 -1.41 10.21
CA SER A 153 -25.09 -1.58 11.69
C SER A 153 -23.79 -2.21 12.12
N LYS A 154 -23.31 -3.22 11.37
CA LYS A 154 -22.04 -3.91 11.64
C LYS A 154 -20.85 -3.00 11.36
N GLY A 155 -20.87 -2.26 10.26
CA GLY A 155 -19.83 -1.30 9.91
C GLY A 155 -19.71 -0.18 10.96
N LEU A 156 -20.84 0.39 11.40
CA LEU A 156 -20.86 1.42 12.44
C LEU A 156 -20.34 0.88 13.79
N SER A 157 -20.74 -0.33 14.19
CA SER A 157 -20.22 -0.94 15.42
C SER A 157 -18.71 -1.19 15.34
N PHE A 158 -18.21 -1.53 14.16
CA PHE A 158 -16.78 -1.72 13.90
C PHE A 158 -16.03 -0.37 13.98
N GLN A 159 -16.57 0.69 13.39
CA GLN A 159 -16.02 2.04 13.51
C GLN A 159 -15.98 2.51 14.96
N TYR A 160 -17.08 2.34 15.71
CA TYR A 160 -17.16 2.71 17.13
C TYR A 160 -16.08 2.01 17.97
N LYS A 161 -15.90 0.70 17.78
CA LYS A 161 -14.90 -0.08 18.52
C LYS A 161 -13.46 0.44 18.34
N TYR A 162 -13.11 0.94 17.14
CA TYR A 162 -11.74 1.28 16.79
C TYR A 162 -11.46 2.79 16.63
N SER A 163 -12.48 3.64 16.54
CA SER A 163 -12.35 5.10 16.38
C SER A 163 -12.83 5.91 17.58
N GLY A 164 -13.49 5.28 18.53
CA GLY A 164 -13.78 5.86 19.85
C GLY A 164 -14.98 6.78 19.98
N VAL A 165 -15.48 7.48 18.96
CA VAL A 165 -16.66 8.35 19.09
C VAL A 165 -17.41 8.49 17.76
N ILE A 166 -18.71 8.12 17.77
CA ILE A 166 -19.65 8.46 16.70
C ILE A 166 -20.48 9.65 17.18
N ARG A 167 -20.36 10.81 16.53
CA ARG A 167 -21.28 11.92 16.72
C ARG A 167 -22.35 11.92 15.66
N PHE A 168 -23.62 11.88 16.09
CA PHE A 168 -24.76 12.09 15.21
C PHE A 168 -24.99 13.60 15.04
N ASN A 169 -24.78 14.11 13.84
CA ASN A 169 -25.30 15.41 13.47
C ASN A 169 -26.63 15.22 12.71
N ARG A 170 -27.59 16.16 12.84
CA ARG A 170 -28.92 16.03 12.24
C ARG A 170 -28.94 15.88 10.70
N SER A 171 -27.83 16.17 10.04
CA SER A 171 -27.71 16.10 8.57
C SER A 171 -26.81 14.97 8.03
N HIS A 172 -25.86 14.44 8.83
CA HIS A 172 -24.97 13.34 8.43
C HIS A 172 -24.24 12.74 9.62
N LEU A 173 -23.69 11.55 9.40
CA LEU A 173 -22.92 10.80 10.37
C LEU A 173 -21.44 11.22 10.27
N GLU A 174 -20.88 11.76 11.34
CA GLU A 174 -19.43 12.02 11.45
C GLU A 174 -18.82 11.11 12.50
N VAL A 175 -17.67 10.51 12.14
CA VAL A 175 -16.82 9.75 13.05
C VAL A 175 -15.64 10.64 13.44
N LEU A 176 -15.48 10.91 14.71
CA LEU A 176 -14.38 11.70 15.27
C LEU A 176 -13.27 10.79 15.79
#